data_ec7afa8f5fc7532cc544101dcc9c45c6
#
_entry.id   ec7afa8f5fc7532cc544101dcc9c45c6
#
_cell.length_a   1.000
_cell.length_b   1.000
_cell.length_c   1.000
_cell.angle_alpha   90.00
_cell.angle_beta   90.00
_cell.angle_gamma   90.00
#
_symmetry.space_group_name_H-M   'P 1'
#
loop_
_entity.id
_entity.type
_entity.pdbx_description
1 polymer ?
#
loop_
_entity_poly.entity_id
_entity_poly.type
_entity_poly.pdbx_seq_one_letter_code
_entity_poly.pdbx_strand_id
1 'polypeptide(L)'
;MIVIFEDDDEELNEELLGIEEIEHALENINIKFYIKESVCSNVVLVEFGKNYLEAAKKLINTTSKKISRAIPINLVVKTDLDIIIKNIRDLALEKTDSGDSLSINCEVMNKNNLDAFDIKNAVKDDLKESRLVFDDKYPKWNIYVVIIGENTGISVLKSHDLTSCCITK
;
A
#
# COMPACT_ATOMS: atom_id res chain seq x y z
N MET A 1 -0.61 6.53 3.33
CA MET A 1 -1.36 5.26 3.44
C MET A 1 -2.52 5.30 2.47
N ILE A 2 -2.84 4.19 1.86
CA ILE A 2 -4.03 4.01 1.02
C ILE A 2 -5.04 3.22 1.85
N VAL A 3 -6.26 3.72 1.97
CA VAL A 3 -7.37 3.02 2.64
C VAL A 3 -8.43 2.70 1.60
N ILE A 4 -8.87 1.45 1.58
CA ILE A 4 -9.88 0.93 0.66
C ILE A 4 -11.09 0.52 1.50
N PHE A 5 -12.25 1.00 1.09
CA PHE A 5 -13.51 0.65 1.72
C PHE A 5 -14.14 -0.57 1.07
N GLU A 6 -15.03 -1.25 1.78
CA GLU A 6 -15.88 -2.29 1.19
C GLU A 6 -16.79 -1.67 0.11
N ASP A 7 -17.08 -2.44 -0.92
CA ASP A 7 -17.94 -2.02 -2.02
C ASP A 7 -19.33 -2.68 -1.80
N ASP A 8 -20.16 -2.02 -1.04
CA ASP A 8 -21.55 -2.46 -0.82
C ASP A 8 -22.47 -1.64 -1.71
N ASP A 9 -23.10 -2.26 -2.71
CA ASP A 9 -23.94 -1.65 -3.75
C ASP A 9 -25.19 -0.88 -3.24
N GLU A 10 -25.44 -0.80 -1.93
CA GLU A 10 -26.72 -0.36 -1.39
C GLU A 10 -26.74 1.01 -0.69
N GLU A 11 -25.61 1.68 -0.39
CA GLU A 11 -25.63 2.95 0.36
C GLU A 11 -24.78 4.07 -0.25
N LEU A 12 -25.41 5.15 -0.63
CA LEU A 12 -24.83 6.40 -1.16
C LEU A 12 -23.84 7.14 -0.21
N ASN A 13 -23.64 6.67 1.02
CA ASN A 13 -22.86 7.33 2.07
C ASN A 13 -21.69 6.52 2.63
N GLU A 14 -21.29 5.44 1.99
CA GLU A 14 -20.28 4.51 2.56
C GLU A 14 -18.91 5.14 2.71
N GLU A 15 -18.50 5.93 1.73
CA GLU A 15 -17.21 6.64 1.79
C GLU A 15 -17.17 7.64 2.95
N LEU A 16 -18.27 8.39 3.19
CA LEU A 16 -18.35 9.31 4.33
C LEU A 16 -18.28 8.58 5.68
N LEU A 17 -19.01 7.48 5.81
CA LEU A 17 -18.95 6.65 7.02
C LEU A 17 -17.57 6.05 7.23
N GLY A 18 -16.91 5.61 6.15
CA GLY A 18 -15.54 5.11 6.21
C GLY A 18 -14.54 6.19 6.62
N ILE A 19 -14.72 7.43 6.17
CA ILE A 19 -13.90 8.58 6.57
C ILE A 19 -14.10 8.89 8.06
N GLU A 20 -15.33 8.93 8.56
CA GLU A 20 -15.61 9.13 9.98
C GLU A 20 -14.97 8.05 10.86
N GLU A 21 -14.97 6.81 10.39
CA GLU A 21 -14.29 5.71 11.10
C GLU A 21 -12.77 5.87 11.13
N ILE A 22 -12.15 6.34 10.04
CA ILE A 22 -10.72 6.67 10.00
C ILE A 22 -10.41 7.77 11.02
N GLU A 23 -11.18 8.86 11.00
CA GLU A 23 -11.01 9.99 11.91
C GLU A 23 -11.10 9.52 13.36
N HIS A 24 -12.17 8.82 13.73
CA HIS A 24 -12.36 8.33 15.09
C HIS A 24 -11.25 7.37 15.55
N ALA A 25 -10.78 6.47 14.67
CA ALA A 25 -9.73 5.52 14.99
C ALA A 25 -8.36 6.20 15.21
N LEU A 26 -8.05 7.22 14.41
CA LEU A 26 -6.75 7.90 14.43
C LEU A 26 -6.68 9.01 15.49
N GLU A 27 -7.77 9.71 15.77
CA GLU A 27 -7.85 10.67 16.88
C GLU A 27 -7.56 10.01 18.23
N ASN A 28 -8.03 8.80 18.43
CA ASN A 28 -7.80 8.05 19.68
C ASN A 28 -6.33 7.69 19.96
N ILE A 29 -5.46 7.78 18.94
CA ILE A 29 -4.01 7.53 19.11
C ILE A 29 -3.17 8.81 18.96
N ASN A 30 -3.82 9.97 18.91
CA ASN A 30 -3.18 11.29 18.85
C ASN A 30 -2.15 11.45 17.70
N ILE A 31 -2.46 10.87 16.55
CA ILE A 31 -1.67 11.01 15.31
C ILE A 31 -2.28 12.13 14.48
N LYS A 32 -1.45 13.09 14.05
CA LYS A 32 -1.88 14.09 13.07
C LYS A 32 -1.91 13.46 11.69
N PHE A 33 -3.03 13.61 11.02
CA PHE A 33 -3.26 13.07 9.68
C PHE A 33 -4.06 14.04 8.81
N TYR A 34 -4.02 13.81 7.51
CA TYR A 34 -4.86 14.50 6.52
C TYR A 34 -5.45 13.47 5.58
N ILE A 35 -6.76 13.50 5.40
CA ILE A 35 -7.47 12.64 4.45
C ILE A 35 -7.62 13.40 3.14
N LYS A 36 -7.29 12.74 2.03
CA LYS A 36 -7.42 13.24 0.67
C LYS A 36 -8.26 12.27 -0.15
N GLU A 37 -9.17 12.80 -0.93
CA GLU A 37 -9.90 12.04 -1.93
C GLU A 37 -8.92 11.47 -2.97
N SER A 38 -9.27 10.33 -3.55
CA SER A 38 -8.57 9.76 -4.69
C SER A 38 -9.43 9.86 -5.96
N VAL A 39 -8.81 9.55 -7.10
CA VAL A 39 -9.53 9.44 -8.38
C VAL A 39 -10.29 8.11 -8.52
N CYS A 40 -10.18 7.24 -7.55
CA CYS A 40 -10.85 5.95 -7.49
C CYS A 40 -11.96 6.01 -6.44
N SER A 41 -13.15 5.51 -6.77
CA SER A 41 -14.22 5.30 -5.79
C SER A 41 -13.76 4.34 -4.70
N ASN A 42 -14.30 4.47 -3.50
CA ASN A 42 -14.01 3.63 -2.34
C ASN A 42 -12.52 3.59 -1.92
N VAL A 43 -11.74 4.60 -2.32
CA VAL A 43 -10.31 4.70 -1.99
C VAL A 43 -10.01 6.10 -1.49
N VAL A 44 -9.43 6.22 -0.31
CA VAL A 44 -8.90 7.49 0.21
C VAL A 44 -7.43 7.40 0.52
N LEU A 45 -6.77 8.56 0.46
CA LEU A 45 -5.35 8.71 0.78
C LEU A 45 -5.23 9.37 2.15
N VAL A 46 -4.50 8.76 3.07
CA VAL A 46 -4.26 9.33 4.40
C VAL A 46 -2.77 9.64 4.55
N GLU A 47 -2.45 10.91 4.73
CA GLU A 47 -1.09 11.39 4.96
C GLU A 47 -0.80 11.49 6.45
N PHE A 48 0.40 11.04 6.84
CA PHE A 48 0.91 11.11 8.21
C PHE A 48 2.32 11.70 8.22
N GLY A 49 2.67 12.38 9.30
CA GLY A 49 4.05 12.79 9.52
C GLY A 49 4.97 11.64 9.93
N LYS A 50 4.50 10.77 10.82
CA LYS A 50 5.23 9.61 11.39
C LYS A 50 4.23 8.53 11.80
N ASN A 51 4.73 7.33 12.15
CA ASN A 51 3.94 6.22 12.73
C ASN A 51 2.84 5.64 11.79
N TYR A 52 3.06 5.71 10.49
CA TYR A 52 2.11 5.20 9.50
C TYR A 52 1.78 3.69 9.64
N LEU A 53 2.72 2.86 10.14
CA LEU A 53 2.49 1.45 10.41
C LEU A 53 1.55 1.24 11.60
N GLU A 54 1.74 2.02 12.66
CA GLU A 54 0.86 1.97 13.85
C GLU A 54 -0.56 2.41 13.48
N ALA A 55 -0.69 3.47 12.68
CA ALA A 55 -1.95 3.95 12.16
C ALA A 55 -2.66 2.86 11.32
N ALA A 56 -1.95 2.21 10.40
CA ALA A 56 -2.51 1.14 9.58
C ALA A 56 -2.96 -0.06 10.43
N LYS A 57 -2.15 -0.50 11.41
CA LYS A 57 -2.53 -1.55 12.36
C LYS A 57 -3.77 -1.18 13.17
N LYS A 58 -3.87 0.07 13.57
CA LYS A 58 -5.05 0.56 14.31
C LYS A 58 -6.31 0.52 13.46
N LEU A 59 -6.25 1.00 12.23
CA LEU A 59 -7.40 1.00 11.31
C LEU A 59 -7.92 -0.42 11.03
N ILE A 60 -7.03 -1.35 10.72
CA ILE A 60 -7.42 -2.74 10.44
C ILE A 60 -7.98 -3.45 11.69
N ASN A 61 -7.47 -3.13 12.87
CA ASN A 61 -7.93 -3.72 14.13
C ASN A 61 -9.18 -3.02 14.69
N THR A 62 -9.69 -1.97 14.07
CA THR A 62 -11.00 -1.43 14.44
C THR A 62 -12.08 -2.46 14.09
N THR A 63 -13.16 -2.46 14.85
CA THR A 63 -14.33 -3.31 14.59
C THR A 63 -15.14 -2.83 13.36
N SER A 64 -14.59 -1.86 12.62
CA SER A 64 -15.19 -1.32 11.42
C SER A 64 -15.40 -2.42 10.38
N LYS A 65 -16.60 -2.42 9.81
CA LYS A 65 -16.94 -3.26 8.66
C LYS A 65 -16.74 -2.53 7.33
N LYS A 66 -16.48 -1.23 7.36
CA LYS A 66 -16.37 -0.39 6.17
C LYS A 66 -14.95 -0.36 5.59
N ILE A 67 -13.93 -0.50 6.43
CA ILE A 67 -12.54 -0.53 5.96
C ILE A 67 -12.17 -1.97 5.57
N SER A 68 -11.99 -2.20 4.28
CA SER A 68 -11.54 -3.47 3.72
C SER A 68 -10.04 -3.65 3.88
N ARG A 69 -9.26 -2.63 3.52
CA ARG A 69 -7.79 -2.67 3.59
C ARG A 69 -7.19 -1.31 3.94
N ALA A 70 -6.08 -1.34 4.67
CA ALA A 70 -5.23 -0.17 4.89
C ALA A 70 -3.80 -0.52 4.51
N ILE A 71 -3.30 0.05 3.41
CA ILE A 71 -1.98 -0.25 2.84
C ILE A 71 -1.01 0.85 3.24
N PRO A 72 -0.04 0.56 4.13
CA PRO A 72 1.00 1.52 4.47
C PRO A 72 1.87 1.81 3.25
N ILE A 73 2.13 3.07 2.94
CA ILE A 73 2.95 3.51 1.81
C ILE A 73 4.19 4.22 2.33
N ASN A 74 5.37 3.81 1.87
CA ASN A 74 6.64 4.44 2.23
C ASN A 74 6.87 5.73 1.43
N LEU A 75 6.56 5.71 0.14
CA LEU A 75 6.73 6.87 -0.74
C LEU A 75 5.68 6.87 -1.86
N VAL A 76 5.42 8.05 -2.40
CA VAL A 76 4.56 8.24 -3.57
C VAL A 76 5.40 8.85 -4.68
N VAL A 77 5.30 8.30 -5.88
CA VAL A 77 6.00 8.75 -7.08
C VAL A 77 5.02 8.97 -8.22
N LYS A 78 5.47 9.66 -9.26
CA LYS A 78 4.72 9.76 -10.52
C LYS A 78 4.61 8.37 -11.15
N THR A 79 3.46 8.07 -11.76
CA THR A 79 3.22 6.82 -12.50
C THR A 79 4.01 6.83 -13.81
N ASP A 80 5.23 6.33 -13.73
CA ASP A 80 6.18 6.15 -14.82
C ASP A 80 7.02 4.91 -14.50
N LEU A 81 7.19 4.00 -15.46
CA LEU A 81 7.79 2.69 -15.20
C LEU A 81 9.24 2.81 -14.70
N ASP A 82 10.05 3.67 -15.29
CA ASP A 82 11.46 3.84 -14.92
C ASP A 82 11.58 4.46 -13.52
N ILE A 83 10.70 5.42 -13.19
CA ILE A 83 10.64 6.06 -11.89
C ILE A 83 10.22 5.03 -10.83
N ILE A 84 9.21 4.22 -11.12
CA ILE A 84 8.72 3.17 -10.20
C ILE A 84 9.83 2.17 -9.92
N ILE A 85 10.47 1.60 -10.96
CA ILE A 85 11.53 0.59 -10.81
C ILE A 85 12.70 1.13 -10.01
N LYS A 86 13.18 2.34 -10.35
CA LYS A 86 14.27 2.99 -9.63
C LYS A 86 13.97 3.14 -8.13
N ASN A 87 12.79 3.65 -7.80
CA ASN A 87 12.43 3.88 -6.40
C ASN A 87 12.18 2.58 -5.63
N ILE A 88 11.65 1.55 -6.27
CA ILE A 88 11.54 0.22 -5.68
C ILE A 88 12.92 -0.35 -5.37
N ARG A 89 13.87 -0.28 -6.32
CA ARG A 89 15.24 -0.75 -6.12
C ARG A 89 15.91 -0.03 -4.95
N ASP A 90 15.89 1.32 -4.96
CA ASP A 90 16.53 2.12 -3.94
C ASP A 90 15.96 1.78 -2.54
N LEU A 91 14.64 1.67 -2.41
CA LEU A 91 13.96 1.35 -1.17
C LEU A 91 14.17 -0.11 -0.72
N ALA A 92 14.18 -1.06 -1.65
CA ALA A 92 14.44 -2.45 -1.35
C ALA A 92 15.88 -2.65 -0.85
N LEU A 93 16.87 -2.09 -1.54
CA LEU A 93 18.28 -2.18 -1.14
C LEU A 93 18.60 -1.46 0.17
N GLU A 94 17.87 -0.40 0.51
CA GLU A 94 17.99 0.28 1.80
C GLU A 94 17.49 -0.59 2.97
N LYS A 95 16.41 -1.36 2.76
CA LYS A 95 15.71 -2.06 3.83
C LYS A 95 16.08 -3.53 3.99
N THR A 96 16.58 -4.16 2.94
CA THR A 96 16.83 -5.60 2.90
C THR A 96 18.31 -5.94 2.95
N ASP A 97 18.61 -7.13 3.44
CA ASP A 97 19.96 -7.70 3.43
C ASP A 97 20.14 -8.67 2.25
N SER A 98 21.39 -8.91 1.86
CA SER A 98 21.73 -9.91 0.83
C SER A 98 21.22 -11.30 1.23
N GLY A 99 20.49 -11.96 0.35
CA GLY A 99 19.85 -13.26 0.59
C GLY A 99 18.46 -13.18 1.19
N ASP A 100 17.96 -11.98 1.49
CA ASP A 100 16.56 -11.84 1.93
C ASP A 100 15.59 -12.22 0.81
N SER A 101 14.50 -12.89 1.20
CA SER A 101 13.42 -13.23 0.28
C SER A 101 12.37 -12.13 0.22
N LEU A 102 11.86 -11.88 -0.99
CA LEU A 102 10.80 -10.89 -1.21
C LEU A 102 9.77 -11.33 -2.25
N SER A 103 8.56 -10.82 -2.09
CA SER A 103 7.50 -10.91 -3.10
C SER A 103 7.14 -9.53 -3.62
N ILE A 104 6.46 -9.48 -4.77
CA ILE A 104 5.98 -8.25 -5.38
C ILE A 104 4.48 -8.34 -5.57
N ASN A 105 3.76 -7.41 -4.96
CA ASN A 105 2.33 -7.22 -5.12
C ASN A 105 2.10 -5.90 -5.86
N CYS A 106 1.43 -5.96 -7.01
CA CYS A 106 1.14 -4.79 -7.80
C CYS A 106 -0.36 -4.73 -8.09
N GLU A 107 -0.97 -3.60 -7.78
CA GLU A 107 -2.38 -3.33 -8.01
C GLU A 107 -2.54 -2.05 -8.84
N VAL A 108 -3.42 -2.11 -9.83
CA VAL A 108 -3.80 -0.97 -10.67
C VAL A 108 -5.26 -0.67 -10.38
N MET A 109 -5.50 0.40 -9.60
CA MET A 109 -6.84 0.73 -9.08
C MET A 109 -7.75 1.37 -10.11
N ASN A 110 -7.19 1.94 -11.17
CA ASN A 110 -7.96 2.54 -12.25
C ASN A 110 -7.29 2.27 -13.61
N LYS A 111 -8.00 2.62 -14.70
CA LYS A 111 -7.49 2.41 -16.05
C LYS A 111 -6.16 3.15 -16.26
N ASN A 112 -5.10 2.41 -16.53
CA ASN A 112 -3.74 2.92 -16.75
C ASN A 112 -3.11 2.22 -17.97
N ASN A 113 -2.03 2.79 -18.51
CA ASN A 113 -1.26 2.17 -19.60
C ASN A 113 -0.22 1.16 -19.10
N LEU A 114 0.02 1.12 -17.77
CA LEU A 114 0.92 0.16 -17.15
C LEU A 114 0.14 -1.05 -16.64
N ASP A 115 0.63 -2.23 -16.96
CA ASP A 115 0.09 -3.50 -16.48
C ASP A 115 0.86 -4.00 -15.25
N ALA A 116 0.13 -4.58 -14.30
CA ALA A 116 0.70 -5.10 -13.07
C ALA A 116 1.73 -6.22 -13.31
N PHE A 117 1.52 -7.04 -14.34
CA PHE A 117 2.43 -8.11 -14.71
C PHE A 117 3.75 -7.57 -15.27
N ASP A 118 3.68 -6.55 -16.14
CA ASP A 118 4.85 -5.91 -16.72
C ASP A 118 5.72 -5.23 -15.66
N ILE A 119 5.08 -4.53 -14.71
CA ILE A 119 5.79 -3.92 -13.58
C ILE A 119 6.50 -4.98 -12.73
N LYS A 120 5.80 -6.07 -12.38
CA LYS A 120 6.40 -7.16 -11.60
C LYS A 120 7.62 -7.76 -12.30
N ASN A 121 7.54 -8.00 -13.60
CA ASN A 121 8.65 -8.54 -14.37
C ASN A 121 9.82 -7.57 -14.46
N ALA A 122 9.54 -6.30 -14.75
CA ALA A 122 10.57 -5.27 -14.82
C ALA A 122 11.31 -5.10 -13.49
N VAL A 123 10.61 -5.12 -12.35
CA VAL A 123 11.22 -5.07 -11.02
C VAL A 123 12.04 -6.32 -10.74
N LYS A 124 11.55 -7.52 -11.10
CA LYS A 124 12.30 -8.77 -10.95
C LYS A 124 13.58 -8.75 -11.77
N ASP A 125 13.53 -8.25 -12.99
CA ASP A 125 14.69 -8.15 -13.86
C ASP A 125 15.72 -7.14 -13.35
N ASP A 126 15.28 -6.00 -12.86
CA ASP A 126 16.15 -4.95 -12.30
C ASP A 126 16.86 -5.41 -11.01
N LEU A 127 16.18 -6.18 -10.17
CA LEU A 127 16.74 -6.69 -8.91
C LEU A 127 17.52 -8.00 -9.04
N LYS A 128 17.67 -8.60 -10.23
CA LYS A 128 18.40 -9.89 -10.42
C LYS A 128 19.82 -9.89 -9.88
N GLU A 129 20.53 -8.78 -10.01
CA GLU A 129 21.93 -8.67 -9.57
C GLU A 129 22.09 -8.33 -8.08
N SER A 130 21.00 -8.01 -7.39
CA SER A 130 20.99 -7.55 -6.00
C SER A 130 21.19 -8.66 -4.95
N ARG A 131 21.28 -9.93 -5.37
CA ARG A 131 21.34 -11.10 -4.49
C ARG A 131 20.08 -11.30 -3.61
N LEU A 132 18.97 -10.66 -3.96
CA LEU A 132 17.67 -10.88 -3.33
C LEU A 132 16.99 -12.10 -3.97
N VAL A 133 16.21 -12.84 -3.18
CA VAL A 133 15.55 -14.06 -3.63
C VAL A 133 14.05 -13.78 -3.77
N PHE A 134 13.48 -14.02 -4.96
CA PHE A 134 12.03 -13.92 -5.13
C PHE A 134 11.34 -15.19 -4.64
N ASP A 135 10.48 -15.04 -3.63
CA ASP A 135 9.69 -16.12 -3.03
C ASP A 135 8.28 -15.59 -2.76
N ASP A 136 7.32 -16.00 -3.60
CA ASP A 136 5.92 -15.56 -3.47
C ASP A 136 5.18 -16.35 -2.37
N LYS A 137 5.77 -17.45 -1.83
CA LYS A 137 5.12 -18.30 -0.84
C LYS A 137 5.47 -17.92 0.60
N TYR A 138 6.74 -17.65 0.86
CA TYR A 138 7.25 -17.34 2.21
C TYR A 138 8.24 -16.17 2.17
N PRO A 139 7.81 -15.00 1.68
CA PRO A 139 8.71 -13.87 1.60
C PRO A 139 9.01 -13.31 2.99
N LYS A 140 10.24 -12.88 3.23
CA LYS A 140 10.60 -12.08 4.40
C LYS A 140 10.09 -10.64 4.27
N TRP A 141 10.12 -10.13 3.02
CA TRP A 141 9.71 -8.79 2.66
C TRP A 141 8.69 -8.79 1.54
N ASN A 142 7.83 -7.79 1.53
CA ASN A 142 6.87 -7.58 0.46
C ASN A 142 7.05 -6.18 -0.13
N ILE A 143 7.15 -6.13 -1.44
CA ILE A 143 7.05 -4.91 -2.22
C ILE A 143 5.59 -4.74 -2.60
N TYR A 144 4.99 -3.61 -2.23
CA TYR A 144 3.67 -3.21 -2.68
C TYR A 144 3.77 -2.03 -3.62
N VAL A 145 3.11 -2.15 -4.77
CA VAL A 145 2.98 -1.10 -5.77
C VAL A 145 1.49 -0.89 -6.03
N VAL A 146 0.98 0.29 -5.75
CA VAL A 146 -0.43 0.62 -5.95
C VAL A 146 -0.52 1.83 -6.85
N ILE A 147 -1.04 1.65 -8.05
CA ILE A 147 -1.21 2.72 -9.04
C ILE A 147 -2.60 3.32 -8.88
N ILE A 148 -2.65 4.64 -8.65
CA ILE A 148 -3.87 5.44 -8.54
C ILE A 148 -3.72 6.66 -9.46
N GLY A 149 -4.26 6.58 -10.67
CA GLY A 149 -4.13 7.63 -11.66
C GLY A 149 -2.69 7.92 -12.06
N GLU A 150 -2.27 9.17 -11.88
CA GLU A 150 -0.91 9.63 -12.19
C GLU A 150 0.08 9.41 -11.04
N ASN A 151 -0.34 8.84 -9.92
CA ASN A 151 0.49 8.60 -8.76
C ASN A 151 0.58 7.11 -8.44
N THR A 152 1.76 6.69 -8.01
CA THR A 152 2.05 5.31 -7.59
C THR A 152 2.56 5.32 -6.16
N GLY A 153 1.85 4.62 -5.28
CA GLY A 153 2.30 4.31 -3.94
C GLY A 153 3.24 3.11 -3.94
N ILE A 154 4.40 3.24 -3.30
CA ILE A 154 5.39 2.18 -3.18
C ILE A 154 5.66 1.90 -1.70
N SER A 155 5.72 0.61 -1.36
CA SER A 155 6.04 0.17 -0.02
C SER A 155 6.94 -1.06 -0.05
N VAL A 156 7.91 -1.12 0.87
CA VAL A 156 8.70 -2.32 1.16
C VAL A 156 8.58 -2.60 2.66
N LEU A 157 7.87 -3.66 3.01
CA LEU A 157 7.47 -4.00 4.37
C LEU A 157 7.81 -5.45 4.69
N LYS A 158 8.10 -5.71 5.96
CA LYS A 158 8.25 -7.08 6.45
C LYS A 158 6.90 -7.80 6.39
N SER A 159 6.93 -9.10 6.08
CA SER A 159 5.70 -9.89 5.95
C SER A 159 4.82 -9.87 7.20
N HIS A 160 5.41 -9.85 8.41
CA HIS A 160 4.64 -9.77 9.65
C HIS A 160 3.96 -8.41 9.87
N ASP A 161 4.50 -7.32 9.31
CA ASP A 161 3.85 -6.01 9.37
C ASP A 161 2.64 -5.96 8.44
N LEU A 162 2.72 -6.62 7.28
CA LEU A 162 1.62 -6.72 6.32
C LEU A 162 0.45 -7.56 6.84
N THR A 163 0.73 -8.69 7.45
CA THR A 163 -0.31 -9.55 8.04
C THR A 163 -1.15 -8.79 9.07
N SER A 164 -0.58 -7.74 9.65
CA SER A 164 -1.26 -6.86 10.61
C SER A 164 -1.98 -5.67 9.97
N CYS A 165 -1.72 -5.36 8.69
CA CYS A 165 -2.19 -4.12 8.04
C CYS A 165 -3.01 -4.35 6.76
N CYS A 166 -2.87 -5.51 6.12
CA CYS A 166 -3.48 -5.79 4.81
C CYS A 166 -4.36 -7.05 4.87
N ILE A 167 -5.02 -7.31 6.00
CA ILE A 167 -5.95 -8.42 6.10
C ILE A 167 -7.16 -8.07 5.25
N THR A 168 -7.33 -8.79 4.13
CA THR A 168 -8.65 -8.95 3.52
C THR A 168 -9.51 -9.70 4.53
N LYS A 169 -10.56 -9.06 4.99
CA LYS A 169 -11.59 -9.72 5.80
C LYS A 169 -12.36 -10.73 4.99
#